data_2c00c24537df767c05f207b461ca693c
#
_entry.id   2c00c24537df767c05f207b461ca693c
#
_cell.length_a   1.000
_cell.length_b   1.000
_cell.length_c   1.000
_cell.angle_alpha   90.00
_cell.angle_beta   90.00
_cell.angle_gamma   90.00
#
_symmetry.space_group_name_H-M   'P 1'
#
loop_
_entity.id
_entity.type
_entity.pdbx_description
1 polymer ?
#
loop_
_entity_poly.entity_id
_entity_poly.type
_entity_poly.pdbx_seq_one_letter_code
_entity_poly.pdbx_strand_id
1 'polypeptide(L)'
;DLRDIAEQWGDICYFTRTITPFKKLNYWIGKLYERRQLRRRNQILHSANIVTTVSPWHKNLLAQYNKNTHLIYNGYDANTFMPQDIVCDKFYITYLGKLYSTLLRDPRLLFESLRQLYEEELIDTKLVRVLFHTDTKGIEEIKCLGEQYQIGPMLELNGYVPRQEILPIMHKSSILLVLTSKSTPN
;
A
#
# COMPACT_ATOMS: atom_id res chain seq x y z
N ASP A 1 7.81 10.51 -17.16
CA ASP A 1 7.09 10.50 -15.89
C ASP A 1 7.43 9.21 -15.13
N LEU A 2 7.97 9.33 -13.92
CA LEU A 2 8.36 8.20 -13.08
C LEU A 2 7.65 8.29 -11.73
N ARG A 3 6.55 7.56 -11.59
CA ARG A 3 5.74 7.49 -10.36
C ARG A 3 6.22 6.40 -9.42
N ASP A 4 6.62 5.27 -9.99
CA ASP A 4 7.17 4.13 -9.26
C ASP A 4 8.61 3.85 -9.71
N ILE A 5 9.52 3.73 -8.77
CA ILE A 5 10.92 3.43 -9.05
C ILE A 5 11.35 2.17 -8.30
N ALA A 6 12.31 1.44 -8.86
CA ALA A 6 12.71 0.14 -8.33
C ALA A 6 13.26 0.24 -6.90
N GLU A 7 13.93 1.32 -6.58
CA GLU A 7 14.55 1.55 -5.27
C GLU A 7 13.56 1.65 -4.12
N GLN A 8 12.30 2.01 -4.37
CA GLN A 8 11.26 2.03 -3.33
C GLN A 8 10.92 0.65 -2.76
N TRP A 9 11.26 -0.42 -3.49
CA TRP A 9 10.97 -1.79 -3.10
C TRP A 9 12.10 -2.45 -2.30
N GLY A 10 13.22 -1.75 -2.13
CA GLY A 10 14.39 -2.23 -1.40
C GLY A 10 14.94 -3.53 -1.98
N ASP A 11 15.22 -4.52 -1.12
CA ASP A 11 15.73 -5.83 -1.54
C ASP A 11 14.67 -6.79 -2.10
N ILE A 12 13.42 -6.34 -2.24
CA ILE A 12 12.38 -7.16 -2.86
C ILE A 12 12.69 -7.27 -4.34
N CYS A 13 13.19 -8.43 -4.76
CA CYS A 13 13.49 -8.70 -6.15
C CYS A 13 12.19 -8.67 -6.98
N TYR A 14 12.09 -7.74 -7.92
CA TYR A 14 10.98 -7.66 -8.89
C TYR A 14 10.84 -8.92 -9.73
N PHE A 15 11.89 -9.71 -9.81
CA PHE A 15 11.91 -10.92 -10.61
C PHE A 15 11.39 -12.10 -9.80
N THR A 16 10.07 -12.27 -9.81
CA THR A 16 9.39 -13.38 -9.11
C THR A 16 9.32 -14.66 -9.94
N ARG A 17 9.75 -14.61 -11.22
CA ARG A 17 9.65 -15.76 -12.11
C ARG A 17 10.72 -16.79 -11.79
N THR A 18 10.28 -17.99 -11.43
CA THR A 18 11.16 -19.14 -11.23
C THR A 18 11.59 -19.68 -12.59
N ILE A 19 12.87 -19.52 -12.96
CA ILE A 19 13.43 -19.99 -14.23
C ILE A 19 14.12 -21.35 -14.04
N THR A 20 14.66 -21.58 -12.84
CA THR A 20 15.39 -22.81 -12.52
C THR A 20 14.89 -23.39 -11.18
N PRO A 21 15.09 -24.70 -10.92
CA PRO A 21 14.78 -25.31 -9.62
C PRO A 21 15.68 -24.79 -8.48
N PHE A 22 16.77 -24.10 -8.79
CA PHE A 22 17.75 -23.63 -7.80
C PHE A 22 17.45 -22.21 -7.33
N LYS A 23 17.00 -22.04 -6.09
CA LYS A 23 16.65 -20.73 -5.50
C LYS A 23 17.78 -19.70 -5.59
N LYS A 24 19.02 -20.10 -5.27
CA LYS A 24 20.20 -19.21 -5.33
C LYS A 24 20.47 -18.70 -6.75
N LEU A 25 20.34 -19.57 -7.74
CA LEU A 25 20.54 -19.21 -9.15
C LEU A 25 19.46 -18.26 -9.63
N ASN A 26 18.20 -18.53 -9.29
CA ASN A 26 17.09 -17.60 -9.60
C ASN A 26 17.30 -16.21 -8.98
N TYR A 27 17.79 -16.13 -7.74
CA TYR A 27 18.13 -14.87 -7.09
C TYR A 27 19.21 -14.10 -7.87
N TRP A 28 20.30 -14.76 -8.27
CA TRP A 28 21.36 -14.12 -9.04
C TRP A 28 20.90 -13.65 -10.43
N ILE A 29 20.11 -14.47 -11.14
CA ILE A 29 19.50 -14.09 -12.41
C ILE A 29 18.61 -12.86 -12.21
N GLY A 30 17.79 -12.87 -11.17
CA GLY A 30 16.93 -11.73 -10.82
C GLY A 30 17.73 -10.44 -10.58
N LYS A 31 18.81 -10.52 -9.80
CA LYS A 31 19.70 -9.37 -9.54
C LYS A 31 20.42 -8.86 -10.79
N LEU A 32 20.80 -9.74 -11.68
CA LEU A 32 21.41 -9.37 -12.97
C LEU A 32 20.39 -8.65 -13.87
N TYR A 33 19.16 -9.16 -13.92
CA TYR A 33 18.06 -8.55 -14.65
C TYR A 33 17.73 -7.16 -14.11
N GLU A 34 17.59 -7.03 -12.80
CA GLU A 34 17.34 -5.77 -12.11
C GLU A 34 18.42 -4.72 -12.44
N ARG A 35 19.71 -5.10 -12.30
CA ARG A 35 20.84 -4.24 -12.67
C ARG A 35 20.79 -3.77 -14.13
N ARG A 36 20.40 -4.66 -15.05
CA ARG A 36 20.25 -4.31 -16.47
C ARG A 36 19.10 -3.33 -16.68
N GLN A 37 17.97 -3.52 -16.02
CA GLN A 37 16.81 -2.60 -16.10
C GLN A 37 17.16 -1.23 -15.52
N LEU A 38 17.83 -1.18 -14.37
CA LEU A 38 18.29 0.08 -13.78
C LEU A 38 19.28 0.82 -14.69
N ARG A 39 20.24 0.13 -15.31
CA ARG A 39 21.16 0.74 -16.28
C ARG A 39 20.40 1.35 -17.47
N ARG A 40 19.45 0.62 -18.05
CA ARG A 40 18.62 1.13 -19.16
C ARG A 40 17.81 2.34 -18.74
N ARG A 41 17.17 2.28 -17.57
CA ARG A 41 16.44 3.42 -17.00
C ARG A 41 17.38 4.63 -16.85
N ASN A 42 18.53 4.46 -16.24
CA ASN A 42 19.48 5.56 -16.00
C ASN A 42 19.98 6.17 -17.31
N GLN A 43 20.22 5.37 -18.35
CA GLN A 43 20.56 5.88 -19.69
C GLN A 43 19.43 6.75 -20.26
N ILE A 44 18.17 6.30 -20.15
CA ILE A 44 17.00 7.08 -20.57
C ILE A 44 16.89 8.38 -19.78
N LEU A 45 17.12 8.33 -18.46
CA LEU A 45 17.12 9.53 -17.62
C LEU A 45 18.17 10.55 -18.06
N HIS A 46 19.37 10.11 -18.36
CA HIS A 46 20.45 11.01 -18.85
C HIS A 46 20.10 11.67 -20.19
N SER A 47 19.38 10.99 -21.07
CA SER A 47 19.00 11.52 -22.39
C SER A 47 17.69 12.30 -22.40
N ALA A 48 16.90 12.26 -21.30
CA ALA A 48 15.64 12.97 -21.22
C ALA A 48 15.84 14.47 -21.05
N ASN A 49 15.05 15.28 -21.74
CA ASN A 49 15.06 16.73 -21.58
C ASN A 49 14.54 17.15 -20.19
N ILE A 50 13.49 16.46 -19.71
CA ILE A 50 12.84 16.70 -18.42
C ILE A 50 12.45 15.35 -17.83
N VAL A 51 12.59 15.24 -16.50
CA VAL A 51 12.10 14.11 -15.71
C VAL A 51 11.07 14.62 -14.72
N THR A 52 9.92 13.96 -14.62
CA THR A 52 8.91 14.27 -13.61
C THR A 52 8.67 13.09 -12.68
N THR A 53 8.40 13.37 -11.42
CA THR A 53 8.12 12.37 -10.39
C THR A 53 7.16 12.91 -9.34
N VAL A 54 6.64 12.04 -8.47
CA VAL A 54 5.53 12.37 -7.56
C VAL A 54 5.94 12.52 -6.09
N SER A 55 7.20 12.24 -5.73
CA SER A 55 7.65 12.37 -4.35
C SER A 55 8.99 13.08 -4.24
N PRO A 56 9.26 13.80 -3.12
CA PRO A 56 10.55 14.44 -2.87
C PRO A 56 11.71 13.44 -2.86
N TRP A 57 11.51 12.26 -2.26
CA TRP A 57 12.52 11.22 -2.22
C TRP A 57 12.89 10.72 -3.62
N HIS A 58 11.88 10.44 -4.48
CA HIS A 58 12.12 10.09 -5.88
C HIS A 58 12.87 11.20 -6.62
N LYS A 59 12.48 12.46 -6.40
CA LYS A 59 13.17 13.61 -7.02
C LYS A 59 14.65 13.63 -6.66
N ASN A 60 14.99 13.49 -5.38
CA ASN A 60 16.38 13.53 -4.92
C ASN A 60 17.21 12.39 -5.54
N LEU A 61 16.63 11.20 -5.65
CA LEU A 61 17.28 10.04 -6.24
C LEU A 61 17.46 10.19 -7.76
N LEU A 62 16.41 10.61 -8.48
CA LEU A 62 16.45 10.74 -9.94
C LEU A 62 17.30 11.93 -10.40
N ALA A 63 17.40 12.98 -9.59
CA ALA A 63 18.23 14.15 -9.87
C ALA A 63 19.75 13.82 -9.97
N GLN A 64 20.18 12.67 -9.43
CA GLN A 64 21.55 12.17 -9.61
C GLN A 64 21.83 11.79 -11.08
N TYR A 65 20.80 11.43 -11.82
CA TYR A 65 20.90 11.03 -13.23
C TYR A 65 20.45 12.13 -14.21
N ASN A 66 19.53 12.99 -13.78
CA ASN A 66 19.09 14.14 -14.57
C ASN A 66 18.74 15.32 -13.65
N LYS A 67 19.56 16.38 -13.73
CA LYS A 67 19.37 17.58 -12.90
C LYS A 67 18.04 18.30 -13.19
N ASN A 68 17.48 18.12 -14.38
CA ASN A 68 16.19 18.70 -14.78
C ASN A 68 15.02 17.78 -14.33
N THR A 69 15.04 17.41 -13.05
CA THR A 69 14.00 16.56 -12.42
C THR A 69 13.06 17.42 -11.59
N HIS A 70 11.78 17.34 -11.90
CA HIS A 70 10.72 18.14 -11.29
C HIS A 70 9.76 17.27 -10.49
N LEU A 71 9.31 17.80 -9.34
CA LEU A 71 8.27 17.20 -8.51
C LEU A 71 6.92 17.70 -8.97
N ILE A 72 6.06 16.77 -9.36
CA ILE A 72 4.66 17.03 -9.71
C ILE A 72 3.82 15.99 -8.95
N TYR A 73 3.13 16.45 -7.91
CA TYR A 73 2.26 15.56 -7.11
C TYR A 73 1.09 15.01 -7.92
N ASN A 74 0.61 13.85 -7.54
CA ASN A 74 -0.67 13.36 -8.05
C ASN A 74 -1.78 14.32 -7.64
N GLY A 75 -2.62 14.68 -8.59
CA GLY A 75 -3.82 15.45 -8.34
C GLY A 75 -5.00 14.56 -7.97
N TYR A 76 -6.05 15.20 -7.46
CA TYR A 76 -7.36 14.61 -7.25
C TYR A 76 -8.43 15.56 -7.79
N ASP A 77 -9.59 15.01 -8.10
CA ASP A 77 -10.74 15.83 -8.52
C ASP A 77 -11.47 16.35 -7.29
N ALA A 78 -11.25 17.64 -6.98
CA ALA A 78 -11.85 18.28 -5.82
C ALA A 78 -13.39 18.37 -5.90
N ASN A 79 -13.97 18.35 -7.09
CA ASN A 79 -15.44 18.38 -7.25
C ASN A 79 -16.06 17.02 -6.92
N THR A 80 -15.32 15.94 -7.20
CA THR A 80 -15.77 14.57 -6.90
C THR A 80 -15.50 14.20 -5.44
N PHE A 81 -14.33 14.57 -4.90
CA PHE A 81 -13.90 14.18 -3.55
C PHE A 81 -14.15 15.31 -2.53
N MET A 82 -15.41 15.72 -2.38
CA MET A 82 -15.80 16.69 -1.37
C MET A 82 -16.12 15.97 -0.05
N PRO A 83 -15.61 16.46 1.09
CA PRO A 83 -16.01 15.95 2.41
C PRO A 83 -17.52 16.07 2.60
N GLN A 84 -18.12 15.09 3.24
CA GLN A 84 -19.53 15.12 3.65
C GLN A 84 -19.63 14.74 5.12
N ASP A 85 -20.42 15.52 5.87
CA ASP A 85 -20.74 15.18 7.25
C ASP A 85 -21.84 14.11 7.27
N ILE A 86 -21.43 12.86 7.41
CA ILE A 86 -22.35 11.72 7.53
C ILE A 86 -22.33 11.24 8.97
N VAL A 87 -23.49 11.20 9.60
CA VAL A 87 -23.65 10.58 10.92
C VAL A 87 -23.68 9.06 10.71
N CYS A 88 -22.71 8.37 11.27
CA CYS A 88 -22.61 6.92 11.23
C CYS A 88 -23.03 6.32 12.57
N ASP A 89 -23.66 5.14 12.51
CA ASP A 89 -24.05 4.33 13.67
C ASP A 89 -22.87 3.66 14.37
N LYS A 90 -21.73 3.56 13.66
CA LYS A 90 -20.50 2.89 14.13
C LYS A 90 -19.27 3.68 13.76
N PHE A 91 -18.18 3.35 14.43
CA PHE A 91 -16.86 3.85 14.10
C PHE A 91 -16.19 2.93 13.08
N TYR A 92 -16.03 3.43 11.85
CA TYR A 92 -15.49 2.66 10.74
C TYR A 92 -14.03 3.01 10.47
N ILE A 93 -13.16 2.00 10.52
CA ILE A 93 -11.78 2.08 10.07
C ILE A 93 -11.70 1.34 8.74
N THR A 94 -11.47 2.04 7.63
CA THR A 94 -11.63 1.46 6.30
C THR A 94 -10.33 1.43 5.52
N TYR A 95 -9.98 0.27 5.00
CA TYR A 95 -8.90 0.06 4.03
C TYR A 95 -9.48 -0.20 2.65
N LEU A 96 -9.05 0.62 1.67
CA LEU A 96 -9.46 0.51 0.27
C LEU A 96 -8.22 0.29 -0.60
N GLY A 97 -8.05 -0.89 -1.14
CA GLY A 97 -6.96 -1.18 -2.06
C GLY A 97 -6.41 -2.59 -2.01
N LYS A 98 -5.47 -2.86 -2.90
CA LYS A 98 -4.83 -4.17 -2.97
C LYS A 98 -3.85 -4.35 -1.81
N LEU A 99 -4.00 -5.45 -1.07
CA LEU A 99 -3.10 -5.75 0.05
C LEU A 99 -1.74 -6.27 -0.42
N TYR A 100 -1.69 -7.01 -1.54
CA TYR A 100 -0.55 -7.78 -2.04
C TYR A 100 -0.14 -8.92 -1.10
N SER A 101 0.21 -8.61 0.13
CA SER A 101 0.41 -9.54 1.25
C SER A 101 0.51 -8.75 2.56
N THR A 102 0.22 -9.41 3.67
CA THR A 102 0.40 -8.85 5.02
C THR A 102 1.87 -8.64 5.40
N LEU A 103 2.82 -9.20 4.64
CA LEU A 103 4.25 -8.92 4.79
C LEU A 103 4.62 -7.53 4.24
N LEU A 104 3.93 -7.09 3.18
CA LEU A 104 4.17 -5.79 2.55
C LEU A 104 3.32 -4.70 3.18
N ARG A 105 2.05 -4.98 3.42
CA ARG A 105 1.07 -4.06 4.00
C ARG A 105 0.53 -4.64 5.28
N ASP A 106 1.25 -4.39 6.37
CA ASP A 106 1.10 -5.05 7.64
C ASP A 106 0.05 -4.37 8.54
N PRO A 107 -1.12 -4.99 8.79
CA PRO A 107 -2.13 -4.42 9.67
C PRO A 107 -1.96 -4.81 11.14
N ARG A 108 -0.93 -5.60 11.50
CA ARG A 108 -0.80 -6.19 12.85
C ARG A 108 -0.78 -5.16 13.95
N LEU A 109 -0.11 -4.02 13.74
CA LEU A 109 -0.09 -2.95 14.74
C LEU A 109 -1.51 -2.42 15.05
N LEU A 110 -2.34 -2.25 14.02
CA LEU A 110 -3.74 -1.87 14.21
C LEU A 110 -4.50 -2.94 14.98
N PHE A 111 -4.32 -4.22 14.64
CA PHE A 111 -5.03 -5.34 15.26
C PHE A 111 -4.62 -5.50 16.73
N GLU A 112 -3.34 -5.37 17.03
CA GLU A 112 -2.81 -5.38 18.39
C GLU A 112 -3.38 -4.23 19.22
N SER A 113 -3.40 -3.01 18.67
CA SER A 113 -3.96 -1.84 19.34
C SER A 113 -5.47 -2.00 19.61
N LEU A 114 -6.24 -2.52 18.64
CA LEU A 114 -7.67 -2.74 18.82
C LEU A 114 -7.95 -3.82 19.87
N ARG A 115 -7.15 -4.88 19.88
CA ARG A 115 -7.24 -5.91 20.90
C ARG A 115 -6.96 -5.32 22.30
N GLN A 116 -5.88 -4.55 22.44
CA GLN A 116 -5.54 -3.91 23.72
C GLN A 116 -6.66 -2.99 24.19
N LEU A 117 -7.18 -2.12 23.33
CA LEU A 117 -8.30 -1.23 23.67
C LEU A 117 -9.56 -2.00 24.09
N TYR A 118 -9.80 -3.17 23.50
CA TYR A 118 -10.91 -4.02 23.88
C TYR A 118 -10.67 -4.68 25.26
N GLU A 119 -9.46 -5.20 25.52
CA GLU A 119 -9.09 -5.79 26.80
C GLU A 119 -9.12 -4.77 27.96
N GLU A 120 -8.82 -3.51 27.66
CA GLU A 120 -8.92 -2.38 28.59
C GLU A 120 -10.35 -1.79 28.72
N GLU A 121 -11.33 -2.42 28.08
CA GLU A 121 -12.76 -1.99 28.06
C GLU A 121 -12.98 -0.56 27.55
N LEU A 122 -12.05 -0.03 26.74
CA LEU A 122 -12.11 1.32 26.17
C LEU A 122 -12.94 1.41 24.88
N ILE A 123 -13.20 0.28 24.25
CA ILE A 123 -14.04 0.20 23.03
C ILE A 123 -15.06 -0.92 23.12
N ASP A 124 -16.25 -0.68 22.54
CA ASP A 124 -17.26 -1.70 22.32
C ASP A 124 -17.08 -2.31 20.91
N THR A 125 -16.85 -3.62 20.84
CA THR A 125 -16.73 -4.35 19.57
C THR A 125 -17.98 -4.28 18.69
N LYS A 126 -19.13 -3.92 19.24
CA LYS A 126 -20.37 -3.70 18.47
C LYS A 126 -20.35 -2.36 17.74
N LEU A 127 -19.63 -1.38 18.25
CA LEU A 127 -19.57 -0.02 17.70
C LEU A 127 -18.36 0.23 16.80
N VAL A 128 -17.32 -0.60 16.88
CA VAL A 128 -16.12 -0.47 16.03
C VAL A 128 -16.16 -1.51 14.91
N ARG A 129 -15.88 -1.08 13.69
CA ARG A 129 -15.74 -1.94 12.50
C ARG A 129 -14.48 -1.61 11.73
N VAL A 130 -13.77 -2.64 11.33
CA VAL A 130 -12.60 -2.54 10.46
C VAL A 130 -12.95 -3.17 9.11
N LEU A 131 -13.13 -2.32 8.10
CA LEU A 131 -13.53 -2.72 6.77
C LEU A 131 -12.31 -2.88 5.88
N PHE A 132 -12.14 -4.05 5.28
CA PHE A 132 -11.16 -4.28 4.23
C PHE A 132 -11.86 -4.52 2.90
N HIS A 133 -11.62 -3.63 1.94
CA HIS A 133 -12.00 -3.82 0.55
C HIS A 133 -10.74 -4.14 -0.27
N THR A 134 -10.49 -5.43 -0.51
CA THR A 134 -9.23 -5.88 -1.10
C THR A 134 -9.40 -7.13 -1.98
N ASP A 135 -8.31 -7.68 -2.50
CA ASP A 135 -8.34 -8.91 -3.28
C ASP A 135 -8.59 -10.16 -2.42
N THR A 136 -9.03 -11.24 -3.07
CA THR A 136 -9.40 -12.50 -2.40
C THR A 136 -8.28 -13.05 -1.51
N LYS A 137 -7.04 -12.99 -1.98
CA LYS A 137 -5.88 -13.44 -1.20
C LYS A 137 -5.68 -12.56 0.04
N GLY A 138 -5.83 -11.26 -0.11
CA GLY A 138 -5.77 -10.30 1.00
C GLY A 138 -6.85 -10.58 2.04
N ILE A 139 -8.07 -10.91 1.61
CA ILE A 139 -9.18 -11.30 2.51
C ILE A 139 -8.80 -12.51 3.35
N GLU A 140 -8.26 -13.56 2.73
CA GLU A 140 -7.84 -14.78 3.43
C GLU A 140 -6.74 -14.51 4.47
N GLU A 141 -5.71 -13.72 4.09
CA GLU A 141 -4.63 -13.34 4.99
C GLU A 141 -5.13 -12.49 6.17
N ILE A 142 -6.00 -11.50 5.92
CA ILE A 142 -6.58 -10.65 6.96
C ILE A 142 -7.48 -11.45 7.91
N LYS A 143 -8.28 -12.37 7.39
CA LYS A 143 -9.11 -13.25 8.19
C LYS A 143 -8.27 -14.07 9.18
N CYS A 144 -7.23 -14.72 8.68
CA CYS A 144 -6.32 -15.52 9.51
C CYS A 144 -5.65 -14.67 10.61
N LEU A 145 -5.18 -13.47 10.27
CA LEU A 145 -4.63 -12.53 11.25
C LEU A 145 -5.69 -12.07 12.26
N GLY A 146 -6.90 -11.76 11.81
CA GLY A 146 -7.99 -11.34 12.68
C GLY A 146 -8.37 -12.40 13.72
N GLU A 147 -8.33 -13.67 13.34
CA GLU A 147 -8.51 -14.80 14.25
C GLU A 147 -7.35 -14.89 15.26
N GLN A 148 -6.11 -14.75 14.80
CA GLN A 148 -4.90 -14.75 15.65
C GLN A 148 -4.93 -13.64 16.70
N TYR A 149 -5.37 -12.44 16.33
CA TYR A 149 -5.47 -11.28 17.23
C TYR A 149 -6.82 -11.18 17.96
N GLN A 150 -7.73 -12.14 17.74
CA GLN A 150 -9.05 -12.21 18.38
C GLN A 150 -9.93 -10.96 18.14
N ILE A 151 -9.78 -10.32 16.99
CA ILE A 151 -10.59 -9.16 16.55
C ILE A 151 -11.60 -9.50 15.46
N GLY A 152 -11.79 -10.78 15.17
CA GLY A 152 -12.74 -11.27 14.16
C GLY A 152 -14.11 -10.60 14.21
N PRO A 153 -14.74 -10.41 15.39
CA PRO A 153 -16.04 -9.74 15.51
C PRO A 153 -16.07 -8.29 15.01
N MET A 154 -14.94 -7.62 14.95
CA MET A 154 -14.81 -6.23 14.45
C MET A 154 -14.53 -6.19 12.94
N LEU A 155 -14.12 -7.31 12.30
CA LEU A 155 -13.71 -7.33 10.91
C LEU A 155 -14.90 -7.48 9.95
N GLU A 156 -14.92 -6.67 8.92
CA GLU A 156 -15.79 -6.80 7.74
C GLU A 156 -14.91 -6.90 6.50
N LEU A 157 -14.90 -8.07 5.85
CA LEU A 157 -14.02 -8.41 4.75
C LEU A 157 -14.80 -8.42 3.43
N ASN A 158 -14.46 -7.51 2.55
CA ASN A 158 -15.16 -7.30 1.30
C ASN A 158 -14.17 -7.36 0.12
N GLY A 159 -14.68 -7.80 -1.03
CA GLY A 159 -13.94 -7.74 -2.30
C GLY A 159 -13.77 -6.31 -2.81
N TYR A 160 -13.18 -6.19 -4.00
CA TYR A 160 -13.12 -4.91 -4.68
C TYR A 160 -14.50 -4.33 -4.94
N VAL A 161 -14.61 -3.03 -4.74
CA VAL A 161 -15.83 -2.28 -5.04
C VAL A 161 -15.68 -1.49 -6.33
N PRO A 162 -16.76 -1.30 -7.09
CA PRO A 162 -16.79 -0.40 -8.23
C PRO A 162 -16.40 1.03 -7.83
N ARG A 163 -15.77 1.76 -8.77
CA ARG A 163 -15.30 3.13 -8.52
C ARG A 163 -16.39 4.06 -7.95
N GLN A 164 -17.64 3.87 -8.38
CA GLN A 164 -18.77 4.69 -7.95
C GLN A 164 -19.14 4.48 -6.48
N GLU A 165 -18.81 3.31 -5.91
CA GLU A 165 -19.11 2.98 -4.52
C GLU A 165 -17.98 3.39 -3.54
N ILE A 166 -16.80 3.74 -4.07
CA ILE A 166 -15.64 4.09 -3.23
C ILE A 166 -15.94 5.33 -2.40
N LEU A 167 -16.50 6.38 -3.02
CA LEU A 167 -16.75 7.62 -2.34
C LEU A 167 -17.80 7.53 -1.21
N PRO A 168 -18.96 6.88 -1.40
CA PRO A 168 -19.89 6.59 -0.31
C PRO A 168 -19.26 5.81 0.86
N ILE A 169 -18.38 4.86 0.58
CA ILE A 169 -17.66 4.11 1.63
C ILE A 169 -16.69 5.03 2.38
N MET A 170 -15.93 5.86 1.65
CA MET A 170 -15.01 6.84 2.25
C MET A 170 -15.75 7.84 3.15
N HIS A 171 -16.91 8.32 2.73
CA HIS A 171 -17.71 9.26 3.53
C HIS A 171 -18.24 8.65 4.83
N LYS A 172 -18.52 7.36 4.86
CA LYS A 172 -18.94 6.64 6.07
C LYS A 172 -17.77 6.30 7.00
N SER A 173 -16.54 6.43 6.52
CA SER A 173 -15.36 6.03 7.27
C SER A 173 -14.94 7.09 8.26
N SER A 174 -14.83 6.73 9.54
CA SER A 174 -14.27 7.57 10.59
C SER A 174 -12.75 7.73 10.41
N ILE A 175 -12.09 6.67 9.94
CA ILE A 175 -10.65 6.65 9.60
C ILE A 175 -10.47 5.94 8.27
N LEU A 176 -9.70 6.56 7.35
CA LEU A 176 -9.18 5.89 6.16
C LEU A 176 -7.77 5.35 6.46
N LEU A 177 -7.66 4.03 6.46
CA LEU A 177 -6.42 3.34 6.77
C LEU A 177 -5.49 3.29 5.56
N VAL A 178 -4.26 3.74 5.72
CA VAL A 178 -3.19 3.60 4.74
C VAL A 178 -2.11 2.69 5.31
N LEU A 179 -1.97 1.52 4.70
CA LEU A 179 -0.90 0.58 5.04
C LEU A 179 0.27 0.82 4.09
N THR A 180 1.37 1.28 4.64
CA THR A 180 2.62 1.44 3.89
C THR A 180 3.35 0.11 3.82
N SER A 181 4.05 -0.14 2.70
CA SER A 181 5.01 -1.23 2.67
C SER A 181 6.10 -0.97 3.70
N LYS A 182 6.57 -2.02 4.38
CA LYS A 182 7.80 -1.92 5.18
C LYS A 182 8.91 -1.51 4.21
N SER A 183 9.13 -0.19 4.09
CA SER A 183 10.30 0.31 3.41
C SER A 183 11.51 -0.11 4.24
N THR A 184 12.57 -0.53 3.56
CA THR A 184 13.89 -0.64 4.13
C THR A 184 14.17 0.55 5.04
N PRO A 185 14.75 0.31 6.23
CA PRO A 185 15.18 1.41 7.08
C PRO A 185 16.11 2.32 6.29
N ASN A 186 15.93 3.62 6.49
CA ASN A 186 16.79 4.67 5.98
C ASN A 186 18.26 4.43 6.32
#